data_380eb1e18f6c84df28ac9506a531ccc4
#
_entry.id   380eb1e18f6c84df28ac9506a531ccc4
#
_cell.length_a   1.000
_cell.length_b   1.000
_cell.length_c   1.000
_cell.angle_alpha   90.00
_cell.angle_beta   90.00
_cell.angle_gamma   90.00
#
_symmetry.space_group_name_H-M   'P 1'
#
loop_
_entity.id
_entity.type
_entity.pdbx_description
1 polymer ?
#
loop_
_entity_poly.entity_id
_entity_poly.type
_entity_poly.pdbx_seq_one_letter_code
_entity_poly.pdbx_strand_id
1 'polypeptide(L)'
;ETKLLHLVKKLTGFEFNPWSSQSIAKAFDQLDIDYPLTEKGNPSITRVWLDNHTNPLCKTLVQYRTTSKIRRDFVQGVILDQNIDGRIHAQFHQLRKDLYGTRSGRFSSSHPNLQQIPARDLHYGPLIRSLFIPDKKCKWGKFDYSQQEPRLTVHYGELCGLTGAEAAGDIYRKSP
;
A
#
# COMPACT_ATOMS: atom_id res chain seq x y z
N GLU A 1 -9.09 7.39 15.52
CA GLU A 1 -10.34 6.99 14.83
C GLU A 1 -11.57 7.60 15.53
N THR A 2 -11.77 7.35 16.80
CA THR A 2 -12.93 7.81 17.58
C THR A 2 -13.13 9.33 17.56
N LYS A 3 -12.05 10.11 17.61
CA LYS A 3 -12.12 11.59 17.57
C LYS A 3 -12.71 12.13 16.27
N LEU A 4 -12.38 11.52 15.11
CA LEU A 4 -12.92 11.94 13.83
C LEU A 4 -14.42 11.64 13.75
N LEU A 5 -14.83 10.42 14.10
CA LEU A 5 -16.24 10.05 14.06
C LEU A 5 -17.09 10.94 14.98
N HIS A 6 -16.55 11.26 16.16
CA HIS A 6 -17.23 12.17 17.10
C HIS A 6 -17.33 13.59 16.54
N LEU A 7 -16.25 14.10 15.90
CA LEU A 7 -16.24 15.42 15.29
C LEU A 7 -17.28 15.53 14.17
N VAL A 8 -17.30 14.54 13.25
CA VAL A 8 -18.26 14.54 12.14
C VAL A 8 -19.69 14.42 12.66
N LYS A 9 -19.96 13.54 13.63
CA LYS A 9 -21.28 13.44 14.27
C LYS A 9 -21.72 14.78 14.91
N LYS A 10 -20.79 15.49 15.55
CA LYS A 10 -21.05 16.82 16.13
C LYS A 10 -21.41 17.86 15.06
N LEU A 11 -20.72 17.82 13.90
CA LEU A 11 -20.92 18.75 12.80
C LEU A 11 -22.17 18.47 11.95
N THR A 12 -22.49 17.18 11.76
CA THR A 12 -23.56 16.76 10.84
C THR A 12 -24.83 16.25 11.54
N GLY A 13 -24.76 15.98 12.85
CA GLY A 13 -25.88 15.49 13.65
C GLY A 13 -26.26 14.02 13.42
N PHE A 14 -25.55 13.27 12.53
CA PHE A 14 -25.83 11.85 12.28
C PHE A 14 -24.59 10.95 12.40
N GLU A 15 -24.82 9.65 12.39
CA GLU A 15 -23.73 8.68 12.40
C GLU A 15 -23.06 8.57 11.03
N PHE A 16 -21.79 8.87 10.99
CA PHE A 16 -20.98 8.92 9.79
C PHE A 16 -20.21 7.62 9.57
N ASN A 17 -20.38 7.01 8.39
CA ASN A 17 -19.55 5.90 7.96
C ASN A 17 -18.48 6.37 6.99
N PRO A 18 -17.20 6.44 7.40
CA PRO A 18 -16.11 6.94 6.57
C PRO A 18 -15.72 6.03 5.40
N TRP A 19 -16.30 4.84 5.31
CA TRP A 19 -16.08 3.88 4.22
C TRP A 19 -17.21 3.88 3.18
N SER A 20 -18.36 4.47 3.48
CA SER A 20 -19.50 4.55 2.57
C SER A 20 -19.49 5.86 1.82
N SER A 21 -19.37 5.82 0.48
CA SER A 21 -19.47 7.04 -0.35
C SER A 21 -20.78 7.77 -0.18
N GLN A 22 -21.88 7.05 0.02
CA GLN A 22 -23.20 7.63 0.27
C GLN A 22 -23.27 8.34 1.63
N SER A 23 -22.66 7.76 2.68
CA SER A 23 -22.61 8.40 4.00
C SER A 23 -21.75 9.66 3.99
N ILE A 24 -20.64 9.64 3.22
CA ILE A 24 -19.76 10.79 3.03
C ILE A 24 -20.48 11.88 2.23
N ALA A 25 -21.16 11.51 1.16
CA ALA A 25 -21.96 12.45 0.34
C ALA A 25 -22.97 13.19 1.19
N LYS A 26 -23.76 12.48 2.01
CA LYS A 26 -24.72 13.12 2.94
C LYS A 26 -24.06 14.12 3.89
N ALA A 27 -22.83 13.82 4.38
CA ALA A 27 -22.08 14.75 5.22
C ALA A 27 -21.59 15.96 4.42
N PHE A 28 -21.18 15.75 3.18
CA PHE A 28 -20.71 16.81 2.29
C PHE A 28 -21.85 17.73 1.86
N ASP A 29 -23.04 17.19 1.54
CA ASP A 29 -24.25 17.96 1.23
C ASP A 29 -24.63 18.90 2.40
N GLN A 30 -24.52 18.43 3.66
CA GLN A 30 -24.81 19.26 4.82
C GLN A 30 -23.77 20.33 5.11
N LEU A 31 -22.54 20.13 4.63
CA LEU A 31 -21.40 21.05 4.84
C LEU A 31 -21.13 21.90 3.59
N ASP A 32 -21.99 21.85 2.60
CA ASP A 32 -21.88 22.57 1.33
C ASP A 32 -20.53 22.30 0.63
N ILE A 33 -20.14 21.01 0.58
CA ILE A 33 -18.92 20.53 -0.07
C ILE A 33 -19.29 19.82 -1.35
N ASP A 34 -18.97 20.40 -2.50
CA ASP A 34 -19.14 19.77 -3.79
C ASP A 34 -18.26 18.53 -3.96
N TYR A 35 -18.79 17.50 -4.63
CA TYR A 35 -18.06 16.26 -4.93
C TYR A 35 -18.42 15.70 -6.28
N PRO A 36 -17.51 14.96 -6.96
CA PRO A 36 -17.78 14.39 -8.28
C PRO A 36 -18.76 13.22 -8.20
N LEU A 37 -19.50 13.05 -9.29
CA LEU A 37 -20.38 11.92 -9.52
C LEU A 37 -19.78 10.98 -10.58
N THR A 38 -20.13 9.71 -10.51
CA THR A 38 -19.88 8.74 -11.59
C THR A 38 -20.86 8.98 -12.74
N GLU A 39 -20.60 8.39 -13.91
CA GLU A 39 -21.53 8.44 -15.07
C GLU A 39 -22.96 7.95 -14.73
N LYS A 40 -23.09 7.11 -13.71
CA LYS A 40 -24.38 6.60 -13.20
C LYS A 40 -25.00 7.48 -12.10
N GLY A 41 -24.45 8.66 -11.83
CA GLY A 41 -24.94 9.59 -10.81
C GLY A 41 -24.61 9.24 -9.35
N ASN A 42 -23.75 8.25 -9.10
CA ASN A 42 -23.33 7.90 -7.73
C ASN A 42 -22.15 8.76 -7.27
N PRO A 43 -22.02 9.08 -5.95
CA PRO A 43 -20.88 9.80 -5.42
C PRO A 43 -19.54 9.12 -5.71
N SER A 44 -18.58 9.86 -6.32
CA SER A 44 -17.25 9.36 -6.70
C SER A 44 -16.16 9.97 -5.81
N ILE A 45 -16.19 9.66 -4.54
CA ILE A 45 -15.29 10.22 -3.53
C ILE A 45 -14.01 9.36 -3.46
N THR A 46 -13.14 9.55 -4.45
CA THR A 46 -11.87 8.82 -4.56
C THR A 46 -10.80 9.41 -3.65
N ARG A 47 -9.75 8.61 -3.36
CA ARG A 47 -8.60 9.10 -2.58
C ARG A 47 -7.91 10.28 -3.26
N VAL A 48 -7.70 10.20 -4.58
CA VAL A 48 -7.04 11.26 -5.35
C VAL A 48 -7.82 12.59 -5.24
N TRP A 49 -9.13 12.53 -5.33
CA TRP A 49 -9.97 13.70 -5.17
C TRP A 49 -9.89 14.28 -3.75
N LEU A 50 -9.97 13.42 -2.72
CA LEU A 50 -9.84 13.82 -1.31
C LEU A 50 -8.48 14.46 -0.98
N ASP A 51 -7.39 13.92 -1.52
CA ASP A 51 -6.04 14.43 -1.30
C ASP A 51 -5.85 15.84 -1.91
N ASN A 52 -6.52 16.11 -3.04
CA ASN A 52 -6.45 17.39 -3.75
C ASN A 52 -7.46 18.44 -3.23
N HIS A 53 -8.41 18.04 -2.39
CA HIS A 53 -9.43 18.94 -1.89
C HIS A 53 -8.91 19.81 -0.72
N THR A 54 -9.30 21.10 -0.70
CA THR A 54 -8.81 22.08 0.31
C THR A 54 -9.46 21.93 1.67
N ASN A 55 -10.69 21.35 1.73
CA ASN A 55 -11.43 21.25 2.98
C ASN A 55 -10.72 20.32 3.99
N PRO A 56 -10.54 20.77 5.25
CA PRO A 56 -9.88 19.96 6.30
C PRO A 56 -10.54 18.61 6.56
N LEU A 57 -11.85 18.49 6.38
CA LEU A 57 -12.58 17.22 6.55
C LEU A 57 -12.10 16.17 5.56
N CYS A 58 -11.83 16.54 4.30
CA CYS A 58 -11.31 15.63 3.27
C CYS A 58 -9.95 15.06 3.68
N LYS A 59 -9.03 15.92 4.14
CA LYS A 59 -7.71 15.49 4.64
C LYS A 59 -7.83 14.57 5.86
N THR A 60 -8.72 14.92 6.78
CA THR A 60 -8.96 14.10 7.98
C THR A 60 -9.55 12.74 7.63
N LEU A 61 -10.44 12.68 6.62
CA LEU A 61 -11.00 11.42 6.11
C LEU A 61 -9.93 10.53 5.47
N VAL A 62 -9.02 11.09 4.70
CA VAL A 62 -7.85 10.36 4.15
C VAL A 62 -7.00 9.80 5.26
N GLN A 63 -6.67 10.61 6.25
CA GLN A 63 -5.88 10.18 7.41
C GLN A 63 -6.57 9.07 8.19
N TYR A 64 -7.88 9.20 8.44
CA TYR A 64 -8.69 8.16 9.09
C TYR A 64 -8.61 6.84 8.32
N ARG A 65 -8.92 6.85 7.01
CA ARG A 65 -8.90 5.66 6.16
C ARG A 65 -7.52 5.01 6.12
N THR A 66 -6.46 5.81 6.03
CA THR A 66 -5.08 5.32 6.03
C THR A 66 -4.74 4.67 7.36
N THR A 67 -5.00 5.34 8.47
CA THR A 67 -4.72 4.82 9.82
C THR A 67 -5.53 3.55 10.12
N SER A 68 -6.83 3.54 9.80
CA SER A 68 -7.70 2.39 9.96
C SER A 68 -7.20 1.18 9.16
N LYS A 69 -6.79 1.42 7.91
CA LYS A 69 -6.23 0.35 7.06
C LYS A 69 -4.94 -0.20 7.65
N ILE A 70 -4.02 0.66 8.03
CA ILE A 70 -2.75 0.23 8.66
C ILE A 70 -3.01 -0.59 9.93
N ARG A 71 -3.89 -0.11 10.80
CA ARG A 71 -4.26 -0.82 12.03
C ARG A 71 -4.84 -2.20 11.73
N ARG A 72 -5.85 -2.26 10.84
CA ARG A 72 -6.56 -3.52 10.54
C ARG A 72 -5.68 -4.50 9.79
N ASP A 73 -5.04 -4.06 8.71
CA ASP A 73 -4.39 -4.97 7.77
C ASP A 73 -2.99 -5.39 8.28
N PHE A 74 -2.26 -4.48 8.94
CA PHE A 74 -0.88 -4.78 9.35
C PHE A 74 -0.74 -5.01 10.86
N VAL A 75 -1.28 -4.15 11.71
CA VAL A 75 -1.13 -4.36 13.16
C VAL A 75 -1.97 -5.56 13.59
N GLN A 76 -3.26 -5.56 13.29
CA GLN A 76 -4.13 -6.66 13.65
C GLN A 76 -3.83 -7.90 12.79
N GLY A 77 -4.02 -7.79 11.48
CA GLY A 77 -4.02 -8.95 10.57
C GLY A 77 -2.65 -9.59 10.35
N VAL A 78 -1.53 -8.86 10.51
CA VAL A 78 -0.19 -9.44 10.36
C VAL A 78 0.48 -9.63 11.72
N ILE A 79 0.57 -8.57 12.54
CA ILE A 79 1.38 -8.63 13.77
C ILE A 79 0.69 -9.39 14.88
N LEU A 80 -0.60 -9.14 15.14
CA LEU A 80 -1.30 -9.73 16.28
C LEU A 80 -1.87 -11.12 15.95
N ASP A 81 -2.59 -11.23 14.82
CA ASP A 81 -3.33 -12.45 14.49
C ASP A 81 -2.41 -13.59 13.96
N GLN A 82 -1.24 -13.24 13.40
CA GLN A 82 -0.30 -14.22 12.84
C GLN A 82 0.95 -14.43 13.71
N ASN A 83 0.96 -13.86 14.89
CA ASN A 83 2.06 -14.06 15.85
C ASN A 83 1.94 -15.42 16.52
N ILE A 84 2.98 -16.23 16.38
CA ILE A 84 3.14 -17.51 17.07
C ILE A 84 4.46 -17.44 17.86
N ASP A 85 4.38 -17.40 19.17
CA ASP A 85 5.55 -17.35 20.06
C ASP A 85 6.57 -16.24 19.72
N GLY A 86 6.06 -15.05 19.39
CA GLY A 86 6.88 -13.90 19.03
C GLY A 86 7.39 -13.90 17.59
N ARG A 87 6.90 -14.81 16.75
CA ARG A 87 7.33 -14.95 15.34
C ARG A 87 6.16 -14.90 14.38
N ILE A 88 6.44 -14.49 13.16
CA ILE A 88 5.50 -14.53 12.05
C ILE A 88 6.02 -15.52 11.00
N HIS A 89 5.20 -16.52 10.67
CA HIS A 89 5.53 -17.60 9.77
C HIS A 89 4.75 -17.44 8.46
N ALA A 90 5.33 -16.73 7.47
CA ALA A 90 4.72 -16.59 6.16
C ALA A 90 5.05 -17.76 5.24
N GLN A 91 4.12 -18.08 4.35
CA GLN A 91 4.36 -19.03 3.27
C GLN A 91 4.85 -18.29 2.03
N PHE A 92 5.96 -18.77 1.43
CA PHE A 92 6.49 -18.25 0.19
C PHE A 92 6.23 -19.23 -0.96
N HIS A 93 5.70 -18.73 -2.06
CA HIS A 93 5.35 -19.51 -3.24
C HIS A 93 6.29 -19.17 -4.39
N GLN A 94 7.12 -20.13 -4.78
CA GLN A 94 8.08 -20.02 -5.88
C GLN A 94 7.43 -20.28 -7.22
N LEU A 95 6.55 -21.28 -7.26
CA LEU A 95 5.85 -21.73 -8.46
C LEU A 95 4.37 -21.42 -8.35
N ARG A 96 3.74 -21.21 -9.50
CA ARG A 96 2.29 -21.06 -9.56
C ARG A 96 1.62 -22.43 -9.38
N LYS A 97 0.75 -22.50 -8.38
CA LYS A 97 -0.30 -23.50 -8.25
C LYS A 97 -1.65 -22.79 -8.26
N ASP A 98 -2.75 -23.53 -8.34
CA ASP A 98 -4.11 -23.05 -8.58
C ASP A 98 -4.49 -21.71 -7.94
N LEU A 99 -4.25 -21.55 -6.63
CA LEU A 99 -4.60 -20.35 -5.86
C LEU A 99 -3.41 -19.45 -5.51
N TYR A 100 -2.17 -19.93 -5.66
CA TYR A 100 -0.97 -19.24 -5.19
C TYR A 100 0.10 -19.14 -6.26
N GLY A 101 1.03 -18.20 -6.04
CA GLY A 101 2.13 -17.96 -6.97
C GLY A 101 1.78 -16.93 -8.06
N THR A 102 2.79 -16.48 -8.77
CA THR A 102 2.66 -15.47 -9.83
C THR A 102 2.83 -16.09 -11.20
N ARG A 103 2.22 -15.48 -12.23
CA ARG A 103 2.45 -15.88 -13.64
C ARG A 103 3.83 -15.48 -14.15
N SER A 104 4.45 -14.49 -13.51
CA SER A 104 5.72 -13.90 -13.91
C SER A 104 6.96 -14.65 -13.38
N GLY A 105 6.77 -15.71 -12.57
CA GLY A 105 7.88 -16.41 -11.90
C GLY A 105 8.45 -15.69 -10.68
N ARG A 106 7.89 -14.54 -10.30
CA ARG A 106 8.27 -13.86 -9.04
C ARG A 106 7.75 -14.63 -7.84
N PHE A 107 8.44 -14.57 -6.71
CA PHE A 107 7.90 -15.07 -5.44
C PHE A 107 6.63 -14.31 -5.06
N SER A 108 5.68 -15.03 -4.49
CA SER A 108 4.57 -14.44 -3.75
C SER A 108 4.58 -14.94 -2.31
N SER A 109 3.89 -14.22 -1.43
CA SER A 109 3.79 -14.56 -0.01
C SER A 109 2.34 -14.56 0.44
N SER A 110 1.99 -15.48 1.34
CA SER A 110 0.66 -15.57 1.96
C SER A 110 0.77 -16.05 3.40
N HIS A 111 -0.28 -15.85 4.17
CA HIS A 111 -0.46 -16.29 5.55
C HIS A 111 0.68 -15.91 6.52
N PRO A 112 1.00 -14.62 6.66
CA PRO A 112 0.51 -13.44 5.97
C PRO A 112 1.33 -13.06 4.71
N ASN A 113 0.82 -12.11 3.89
CA ASN A 113 1.59 -11.56 2.78
C ASN A 113 2.58 -10.49 3.27
N LEU A 114 3.81 -10.89 3.58
CA LEU A 114 4.87 -10.00 4.06
C LEU A 114 5.38 -9.02 2.99
N GLN A 115 5.14 -9.28 1.70
CA GLN A 115 5.55 -8.40 0.60
C GLN A 115 4.71 -7.11 0.54
N GLN A 116 3.55 -7.09 1.21
CA GLN A 116 2.67 -5.92 1.28
C GLN A 116 2.98 -4.98 2.46
N ILE A 117 3.94 -5.31 3.32
CA ILE A 117 4.31 -4.45 4.45
C ILE A 117 4.72 -3.07 3.92
N PRO A 118 4.12 -1.97 4.45
CA PRO A 118 4.33 -0.63 3.95
C PRO A 118 5.82 -0.26 3.94
N ALA A 119 6.30 0.20 2.78
CA ALA A 119 7.68 0.66 2.63
C ALA A 119 7.78 2.12 2.18
N ARG A 120 6.77 2.58 1.42
CA ARG A 120 6.75 3.92 0.82
C ARG A 120 6.09 4.98 1.70
N ASP A 121 5.28 4.58 2.66
CA ASP A 121 4.67 5.48 3.62
C ASP A 121 5.72 5.94 4.63
N LEU A 122 6.02 7.24 4.63
CA LEU A 122 7.10 7.81 5.45
C LEU A 122 6.78 7.82 6.95
N HIS A 123 5.51 7.76 7.31
CA HIS A 123 5.08 7.80 8.71
C HIS A 123 4.86 6.39 9.26
N TYR A 124 4.02 5.58 8.62
CA TYR A 124 3.65 4.26 9.11
C TYR A 124 4.63 3.16 8.69
N GLY A 125 5.30 3.32 7.54
CA GLY A 125 6.26 2.35 7.05
C GLY A 125 7.36 2.01 8.06
N PRO A 126 8.12 3.00 8.56
CA PRO A 126 9.14 2.77 9.58
C PRO A 126 8.59 2.16 10.88
N LEU A 127 7.40 2.60 11.33
CA LEU A 127 6.76 2.10 12.55
C LEU A 127 6.43 0.60 12.44
N ILE A 128 5.77 0.19 11.36
CA ILE A 128 5.41 -1.23 11.16
C ILE A 128 6.67 -2.08 10.95
N ARG A 129 7.65 -1.59 10.19
CA ARG A 129 8.88 -2.33 9.92
C ARG A 129 9.76 -2.50 11.14
N SER A 130 9.76 -1.56 12.08
CA SER A 130 10.52 -1.65 13.32
C SER A 130 10.03 -2.75 14.27
N LEU A 131 8.81 -3.27 14.05
CA LEU A 131 8.27 -4.41 14.83
C LEU A 131 8.92 -5.74 14.43
N PHE A 132 9.55 -5.81 13.24
CA PHE A 132 10.29 -6.99 12.81
C PHE A 132 11.74 -6.84 13.22
N ILE A 133 12.14 -7.58 14.23
CA ILE A 133 13.49 -7.55 14.80
C ILE A 133 14.22 -8.86 14.53
N PRO A 134 15.56 -8.85 14.38
CA PRO A 134 16.34 -10.09 14.29
C PRO A 134 16.41 -10.80 15.64
N ASP A 135 16.79 -12.06 15.63
CA ASP A 135 17.11 -12.81 16.85
C ASP A 135 18.27 -12.19 17.64
N LYS A 136 18.36 -12.52 18.91
CA LYS A 136 19.49 -12.08 19.76
C LYS A 136 20.82 -12.43 19.08
N LYS A 137 21.72 -11.46 19.02
CA LYS A 137 23.05 -11.56 18.37
C LYS A 137 23.01 -11.68 16.84
N CYS A 138 21.83 -11.60 16.20
CA CYS A 138 21.67 -11.54 14.75
C CYS A 138 21.45 -10.10 14.26
N LYS A 139 21.68 -9.87 12.98
CA LYS A 139 21.42 -8.60 12.30
C LYS A 139 20.61 -8.85 11.03
N TRP A 140 19.80 -7.88 10.61
CA TRP A 140 19.19 -7.89 9.30
C TRP A 140 20.23 -7.48 8.24
N GLY A 141 20.34 -8.29 7.20
CA GLY A 141 21.01 -7.90 5.95
C GLY A 141 19.94 -7.59 4.89
N LYS A 142 20.06 -6.44 4.24
CA LYS A 142 19.23 -6.10 3.09
C LYS A 142 20.10 -6.09 1.84
N PHE A 143 19.82 -7.00 0.92
CA PHE A 143 20.51 -7.12 -0.36
C PHE A 143 19.47 -6.90 -1.47
N ASP A 144 19.77 -6.02 -2.41
CA ASP A 144 18.91 -5.70 -3.53
C ASP A 144 19.77 -5.42 -4.76
N TYR A 145 19.40 -6.00 -5.90
CA TYR A 145 20.09 -5.72 -7.16
C TYR A 145 19.65 -4.37 -7.72
N SER A 146 20.61 -3.51 -7.98
CA SER A 146 20.31 -2.22 -8.62
C SER A 146 19.74 -2.46 -10.02
N GLN A 147 18.48 -2.06 -10.22
CA GLN A 147 17.82 -2.05 -11.53
C GLN A 147 17.84 -3.42 -12.25
N GLN A 148 17.64 -4.51 -11.56
CA GLN A 148 17.75 -5.88 -12.10
C GLN A 148 16.93 -6.08 -13.39
N GLU A 149 15.66 -5.70 -13.41
CA GLU A 149 14.77 -5.92 -14.56
C GLU A 149 15.22 -5.10 -15.80
N PRO A 150 15.50 -3.79 -15.72
CA PRO A 150 16.05 -3.04 -16.84
C PRO A 150 17.37 -3.63 -17.35
N ARG A 151 18.27 -4.04 -16.47
CA ARG A 151 19.56 -4.66 -16.86
C ARG A 151 19.36 -5.95 -17.65
N LEU A 152 18.46 -6.82 -17.20
CA LEU A 152 18.12 -8.05 -17.91
C LEU A 152 17.45 -7.76 -19.26
N THR A 153 16.54 -6.80 -19.32
CA THR A 153 15.88 -6.38 -20.57
C THR A 153 16.89 -5.92 -21.62
N VAL A 154 17.84 -5.08 -21.22
CA VAL A 154 18.90 -4.60 -22.10
C VAL A 154 19.82 -5.74 -22.52
N HIS A 155 20.25 -6.60 -21.60
CA HIS A 155 21.09 -7.77 -21.90
C HIS A 155 20.46 -8.68 -22.96
N TYR A 156 19.19 -9.04 -22.79
CA TYR A 156 18.49 -9.84 -23.79
C TYR A 156 18.22 -9.08 -25.09
N GLY A 157 18.02 -7.76 -25.02
CA GLY A 157 17.93 -6.91 -26.20
C GLY A 157 19.23 -6.93 -27.04
N GLU A 158 20.39 -6.86 -26.38
CA GLU A 158 21.69 -6.99 -27.03
C GLU A 158 21.85 -8.37 -27.69
N LEU A 159 21.54 -9.45 -26.97
CA LEU A 159 21.61 -10.82 -27.50
C LEU A 159 20.69 -11.03 -28.70
N CYS A 160 19.55 -10.35 -28.76
CA CYS A 160 18.61 -10.40 -29.88
C CYS A 160 18.96 -9.41 -31.00
N GLY A 161 20.03 -8.63 -30.90
CA GLY A 161 20.43 -7.63 -31.90
C GLY A 161 19.47 -6.45 -32.04
N LEU A 162 18.74 -6.07 -30.97
CA LEU A 162 17.84 -4.93 -31.01
C LEU A 162 18.60 -3.62 -31.11
N THR A 163 18.20 -2.76 -32.05
CA THR A 163 18.80 -1.45 -32.27
C THR A 163 18.75 -0.60 -31.00
N GLY A 164 19.89 -0.03 -30.60
CA GLY A 164 20.03 0.82 -29.41
C GLY A 164 20.18 0.06 -28.09
N ALA A 165 20.05 -1.25 -28.05
CA ALA A 165 20.22 -2.06 -26.83
C ALA A 165 21.65 -1.96 -26.30
N GLU A 166 22.67 -1.97 -27.16
CA GLU A 166 24.07 -1.83 -26.79
C GLU A 166 24.36 -0.49 -26.09
N ALA A 167 23.87 0.63 -26.65
CA ALA A 167 24.00 1.94 -26.03
C ALA A 167 23.31 2.04 -24.67
N ALA A 168 22.12 1.43 -24.51
CA ALA A 168 21.44 1.32 -23.24
C ALA A 168 22.22 0.44 -22.26
N GLY A 169 22.84 -0.65 -22.71
CA GLY A 169 23.70 -1.53 -21.93
C GLY A 169 24.89 -0.80 -21.33
N ASP A 170 25.50 0.11 -22.09
CA ASP A 170 26.60 0.93 -21.62
C ASP A 170 26.22 1.82 -20.43
N ILE A 171 25.01 2.37 -20.43
CA ILE A 171 24.50 3.18 -19.31
C ILE A 171 24.42 2.32 -18.04
N TYR A 172 23.88 1.11 -18.12
CA TYR A 172 23.73 0.23 -16.97
C TYR A 172 25.06 -0.41 -16.52
N ARG A 173 26.01 -0.66 -17.43
CA ARG A 173 27.35 -1.16 -17.06
C ARG A 173 28.16 -0.13 -16.28
N LYS A 174 27.94 1.16 -16.54
CA LYS A 174 28.65 2.27 -15.88
C LYS A 174 27.94 2.78 -14.61
N SER A 175 26.69 2.39 -14.37
CA SER A 175 25.97 2.79 -13.16
C SER A 175 26.22 1.80 -12.03
N PRO A 176 26.51 2.26 -10.79
CA PRO A 176 26.73 1.41 -9.62
C PRO A 176 25.47 0.62 -9.22
#